data_79b5ce52f7036871d815231ffcfabfd7
#
_entry.id   79b5ce52f7036871d815231ffcfabfd7
#
_cell.length_a   1.000
_cell.length_b   1.000
_cell.length_c   1.000
_cell.angle_alpha   90.00
_cell.angle_beta   90.00
_cell.angle_gamma   90.00
#
_symmetry.space_group_name_H-M   'P 1'
#
loop_
_entity.id
_entity.type
_entity.pdbx_description
1 polymer ?
#
loop_
_entity_poly.entity_id
_entity_poly.type
_entity_poly.pdbx_seq_one_letter_code
_entity_poly.pdbx_strand_id
1 'polypeptide(L)'
;RILFLGAMIGFFFFTTQYLQGVLNYRASLTGMAFLPMTMVNFAVAMVVPQLTRRFGNGRLLACGLTLCLAGMVWLSRATFDTSYLTSVALPMVLIGAGQGMALSPLTTSGIAGVAPQDAGAASGVVNVAHQLGNSLGLGVLVAVAAVGAGALDGRELLAYRVGTALTAGSAMLAFALLIVCALIVRPRKSAQAVASGANA
;
A
#
# COMPACT_ATOMS: atom_id res chain seq x y z
N ARG A 1 8.99 0.69 2.94
CA ARG A 1 8.78 -0.07 1.70
C ARG A 1 8.29 -1.49 1.98
N ILE A 2 8.94 -2.25 2.87
CA ILE A 2 8.53 -3.62 3.21
C ILE A 2 7.05 -3.68 3.63
N LEU A 3 6.62 -2.83 4.57
CA LEU A 3 5.24 -2.79 5.05
C LEU A 3 4.24 -2.42 3.95
N PHE A 4 4.57 -1.42 3.12
CA PHE A 4 3.69 -1.00 2.03
C PHE A 4 3.49 -2.11 1.00
N LEU A 5 4.58 -2.72 0.54
CA LEU A 5 4.52 -3.78 -0.46
C LEU A 5 3.90 -5.06 0.08
N GLY A 6 4.17 -5.40 1.35
CA GLY A 6 3.51 -6.50 2.03
C GLY A 6 1.99 -6.33 2.11
N ALA A 7 1.53 -5.13 2.43
CA ALA A 7 0.09 -4.81 2.42
C ALA A 7 -0.49 -4.89 1.00
N MET A 8 0.24 -4.38 -0.02
CA MET A 8 -0.25 -4.37 -1.40
C MET A 8 -0.33 -5.76 -2.02
N ILE A 9 0.65 -6.63 -1.82
CA ILE A 9 0.57 -8.00 -2.32
C ILE A 9 -0.57 -8.77 -1.65
N GLY A 10 -0.76 -8.56 -0.35
CA GLY A 10 -1.91 -9.10 0.38
C GLY A 10 -3.23 -8.60 -0.17
N PHE A 11 -3.34 -7.30 -0.46
CA PHE A 11 -4.51 -6.73 -1.12
C PHE A 11 -4.85 -7.45 -2.43
N PHE A 12 -3.88 -7.61 -3.35
CA PHE A 12 -4.12 -8.30 -4.62
C PHE A 12 -4.54 -9.75 -4.41
N PHE A 13 -3.86 -10.46 -3.53
CA PHE A 13 -4.11 -11.87 -3.25
C PHE A 13 -5.52 -12.08 -2.64
N PHE A 14 -5.84 -11.39 -1.56
CA PHE A 14 -7.10 -11.58 -0.85
C PHE A 14 -8.31 -11.01 -1.60
N THR A 15 -8.13 -9.89 -2.32
CA THR A 15 -9.21 -9.36 -3.18
C THR A 15 -9.51 -10.31 -4.33
N THR A 16 -8.50 -10.94 -4.93
CA THR A 16 -8.71 -11.98 -5.95
C THR A 16 -9.50 -13.17 -5.38
N GLN A 17 -9.14 -13.65 -4.19
CA GLN A 17 -9.89 -14.72 -3.52
C GLN A 17 -11.33 -14.31 -3.21
N TYR A 18 -11.56 -13.08 -2.77
CA TYR A 18 -12.91 -12.56 -2.52
C TYR A 18 -13.75 -12.53 -3.81
N LEU A 19 -13.21 -11.98 -4.88
CA LEU A 19 -13.91 -11.91 -6.17
C LEU A 19 -14.25 -13.29 -6.72
N GLN A 20 -13.33 -14.25 -6.65
CA GLN A 20 -13.55 -15.59 -7.18
C GLN A 20 -14.34 -16.48 -6.23
N GLY A 21 -14.01 -16.50 -4.95
CA GLY A 21 -14.59 -17.44 -3.99
C GLY A 21 -15.89 -16.93 -3.34
N VAL A 22 -16.04 -15.62 -3.12
CA VAL A 22 -17.26 -15.04 -2.52
C VAL A 22 -18.24 -14.59 -3.60
N LEU A 23 -17.78 -13.79 -4.59
CA LEU A 23 -18.63 -13.27 -5.65
C LEU A 23 -18.77 -14.23 -6.86
N ASN A 24 -18.07 -15.37 -6.84
CA ASN A 24 -18.06 -16.37 -7.93
C ASN A 24 -17.67 -15.81 -9.32
N TYR A 25 -16.78 -14.83 -9.37
CA TYR A 25 -16.30 -14.30 -10.64
C TYR A 25 -15.33 -15.29 -11.30
N ARG A 26 -15.49 -15.47 -12.62
CA ARG A 26 -14.50 -16.19 -13.43
C ARG A 26 -13.19 -15.41 -13.45
N ALA A 27 -12.07 -16.08 -13.70
CA ALA A 27 -10.75 -15.47 -13.73
C ALA A 27 -10.65 -14.25 -14.66
N SER A 28 -11.27 -14.31 -15.85
CA SER A 28 -11.32 -13.19 -16.80
C SER A 28 -12.09 -11.99 -16.21
N LEU A 29 -13.25 -12.22 -15.59
CA LEU A 29 -14.04 -11.16 -14.96
C LEU A 29 -13.32 -10.56 -13.75
N THR A 30 -12.61 -11.38 -12.97
CA THR A 30 -11.75 -10.92 -11.88
C THR A 30 -10.68 -9.96 -12.39
N GLY A 31 -9.99 -10.30 -13.49
CA GLY A 31 -9.04 -9.40 -14.12
C GLY A 31 -9.66 -8.07 -14.57
N MET A 32 -10.86 -8.12 -15.16
CA MET A 32 -11.61 -6.91 -15.54
C MET A 32 -12.04 -6.07 -14.31
N ALA A 33 -12.34 -6.71 -13.20
CA ALA A 33 -12.70 -6.02 -11.97
C ALA A 33 -11.56 -5.17 -11.39
N PHE A 34 -10.29 -5.46 -11.72
CA PHE A 34 -9.14 -4.63 -11.35
C PHE A 34 -8.90 -3.44 -12.30
N LEU A 35 -9.55 -3.37 -13.47
CA LEU A 35 -9.32 -2.30 -14.45
C LEU A 35 -9.56 -0.89 -13.89
N PRO A 36 -10.65 -0.59 -13.15
CA PRO A 36 -10.87 0.76 -12.61
C PRO A 36 -9.70 1.22 -11.72
N MET A 37 -9.20 0.34 -10.87
CA MET A 37 -8.03 0.60 -10.03
C MET A 37 -6.79 0.89 -10.88
N THR A 38 -6.51 0.02 -11.87
CA THR A 38 -5.32 0.10 -12.71
C THR A 38 -5.31 1.37 -13.55
N MET A 39 -6.46 1.75 -14.10
CA MET A 39 -6.62 3.00 -14.87
C MET A 39 -6.35 4.23 -14.01
N VAL A 40 -6.90 4.27 -12.80
CA VAL A 40 -6.66 5.38 -11.86
C VAL A 40 -5.20 5.40 -11.41
N ASN A 41 -4.62 4.24 -11.10
CA ASN A 41 -3.19 4.13 -10.74
C ASN A 41 -2.31 4.70 -11.85
N PHE A 42 -2.55 4.32 -13.10
CA PHE A 42 -1.79 4.82 -14.25
C PHE A 42 -1.98 6.33 -14.44
N ALA A 43 -3.21 6.83 -14.43
CA ALA A 43 -3.51 8.25 -14.59
C ALA A 43 -2.83 9.10 -13.51
N VAL A 44 -2.88 8.65 -12.25
CA VAL A 44 -2.20 9.31 -11.14
C VAL A 44 -0.69 9.25 -11.29
N ALA A 45 -0.13 8.10 -11.66
CA ALA A 45 1.32 7.93 -11.85
C ALA A 45 1.88 8.92 -12.91
N MET A 46 1.12 9.22 -13.96
CA MET A 46 1.52 10.20 -14.99
C MET A 46 1.66 11.62 -14.45
N VAL A 47 0.90 12.01 -13.44
CA VAL A 47 0.94 13.35 -12.85
C VAL A 47 1.84 13.45 -11.61
N VAL A 48 2.33 12.32 -11.11
CA VAL A 48 3.24 12.27 -9.93
C VAL A 48 4.46 13.19 -10.07
N PRO A 49 5.18 13.28 -11.22
CA PRO A 49 6.33 14.17 -11.34
C PRO A 49 5.96 15.64 -11.08
N GLN A 50 4.80 16.10 -11.60
CA GLN A 50 4.32 17.47 -11.37
C GLN A 50 3.92 17.67 -9.90
N LEU A 51 3.22 16.72 -9.30
CA LEU A 51 2.82 16.77 -7.90
C LEU A 51 4.03 16.77 -6.96
N THR A 52 5.05 15.95 -7.26
CA THR A 52 6.29 15.90 -6.48
C THR A 52 7.02 17.23 -6.50
N ARG A 53 7.08 17.89 -7.67
CA ARG A 53 7.68 19.25 -7.79
C ARG A 53 6.93 20.30 -6.98
N ARG A 54 5.60 20.20 -6.86
CA ARG A 54 4.75 21.17 -6.17
C ARG A 54 4.64 20.93 -4.67
N PHE A 55 4.49 19.69 -4.23
CA PHE A 55 4.18 19.35 -2.84
C PHE A 55 5.35 18.65 -2.11
N GLY A 56 6.35 18.19 -2.84
CA GLY A 56 7.49 17.44 -2.32
C GLY A 56 7.18 15.94 -2.12
N ASN A 57 8.25 15.14 -2.12
CA ASN A 57 8.19 13.68 -2.04
C ASN A 57 7.49 13.17 -0.77
N GLY A 58 7.83 13.74 0.39
CA GLY A 58 7.32 13.25 1.68
C GLY A 58 5.81 13.44 1.85
N ARG A 59 5.29 14.64 1.46
CA ARG A 59 3.84 14.91 1.54
C ARG A 59 3.05 14.07 0.57
N LEU A 60 3.57 13.88 -0.64
CA LEU A 60 2.93 13.04 -1.65
C LEU A 60 2.87 11.58 -1.22
N LEU A 61 3.96 11.05 -0.66
CA LEU A 61 4.02 9.71 -0.10
C LEU A 61 3.01 9.53 1.05
N ALA A 62 2.93 10.49 1.98
CA ALA A 62 1.97 10.44 3.08
C ALA A 62 0.52 10.46 2.57
N CYS A 63 0.20 11.29 1.58
CA CYS A 63 -1.11 11.33 0.93
C CYS A 63 -1.44 10.00 0.26
N GLY A 64 -0.51 9.42 -0.50
CA GLY A 64 -0.67 8.11 -1.15
C GLY A 64 -0.93 6.99 -0.14
N LEU A 65 -0.16 6.94 0.95
CA LEU A 65 -0.36 5.96 2.02
C LEU A 65 -1.72 6.13 2.72
N THR A 66 -2.18 7.38 2.92
CA THR A 66 -3.49 7.67 3.53
C THR A 66 -4.62 7.18 2.63
N LEU A 67 -4.54 7.39 1.32
CA LEU A 67 -5.53 6.89 0.36
C LEU A 67 -5.54 5.35 0.32
N CYS A 68 -4.37 4.71 0.29
CA CYS A 68 -4.27 3.25 0.37
C CYS A 68 -4.87 2.71 1.67
N LEU A 69 -4.58 3.35 2.80
CA LEU A 69 -5.12 2.98 4.11
C LEU A 69 -6.65 3.10 4.13
N ALA A 70 -7.18 4.25 3.69
CA ALA A 70 -8.63 4.49 3.65
C ALA A 70 -9.35 3.46 2.76
N GLY A 71 -8.81 3.20 1.56
CA GLY A 71 -9.35 2.20 0.65
C GLY A 71 -9.27 0.77 1.22
N MET A 72 -8.15 0.42 1.87
CA MET A 72 -7.95 -0.90 2.48
C MET A 72 -8.89 -1.13 3.67
N VAL A 73 -9.05 -0.14 4.55
CA VAL A 73 -10.01 -0.18 5.67
C VAL A 73 -11.44 -0.29 5.15
N TRP A 74 -11.78 0.42 4.08
CA TRP A 74 -13.11 0.29 3.47
C TRP A 74 -13.32 -1.12 2.90
N LEU A 75 -12.38 -1.61 2.11
CA LEU A 75 -12.45 -2.93 1.49
C LEU A 75 -12.50 -4.06 2.52
N SER A 76 -11.82 -3.91 3.68
CA SER A 76 -11.85 -4.91 4.75
C SER A 76 -13.25 -5.11 5.38
N ARG A 77 -14.17 -4.17 5.14
CA ARG A 77 -15.57 -4.25 5.59
C ARG A 77 -16.49 -4.95 4.60
N ALA A 78 -15.97 -5.42 3.46
CA ALA A 78 -16.76 -6.17 2.48
C ALA A 78 -17.21 -7.51 3.07
N THR A 79 -18.52 -7.76 3.01
CA THR A 79 -19.16 -8.99 3.47
C THR A 79 -19.66 -9.81 2.27
N PHE A 80 -20.14 -11.03 2.50
CA PHE A 80 -20.60 -11.93 1.44
C PHE A 80 -21.85 -11.43 0.68
N ASP A 81 -22.58 -10.46 1.23
CA ASP A 81 -23.84 -9.92 0.70
C ASP A 81 -23.71 -8.47 0.16
N THR A 82 -22.49 -8.02 -0.10
CA THR A 82 -22.24 -6.63 -0.54
C THR A 82 -22.07 -6.51 -2.06
N SER A 83 -22.52 -5.36 -2.59
CA SER A 83 -22.38 -5.03 -4.02
C SER A 83 -20.91 -4.81 -4.39
N TYR A 84 -20.49 -5.34 -5.54
CA TYR A 84 -19.15 -5.11 -6.09
C TYR A 84 -18.81 -3.62 -6.20
N LEU A 85 -19.75 -2.81 -6.70
CA LEU A 85 -19.47 -1.39 -7.00
C LEU A 85 -19.09 -0.61 -5.75
N THR A 86 -19.87 -0.71 -4.69
CA THR A 86 -19.69 0.09 -3.47
C THR A 86 -18.64 -0.50 -2.53
N SER A 87 -18.56 -1.82 -2.45
CA SER A 87 -17.73 -2.49 -1.44
C SER A 87 -16.37 -2.96 -1.96
N VAL A 88 -16.20 -3.01 -3.30
CA VAL A 88 -14.93 -3.44 -3.91
C VAL A 88 -14.39 -2.39 -4.87
N ALA A 89 -15.16 -1.95 -5.88
CA ALA A 89 -14.64 -1.06 -6.93
C ALA A 89 -14.23 0.31 -6.39
N LEU A 90 -15.06 0.97 -5.58
CA LEU A 90 -14.75 2.29 -5.02
C LEU A 90 -13.53 2.26 -4.09
N PRO A 91 -13.42 1.33 -3.10
CA PRO A 91 -12.19 1.19 -2.33
C PRO A 91 -10.95 0.92 -3.20
N MET A 92 -11.08 0.09 -4.24
CA MET A 92 -9.98 -0.21 -5.16
C MET A 92 -9.51 1.03 -5.93
N VAL A 93 -10.41 1.93 -6.31
CA VAL A 93 -10.05 3.22 -6.95
C VAL A 93 -9.22 4.07 -6.00
N LEU A 94 -9.57 4.15 -4.71
CA LEU A 94 -8.76 4.85 -3.70
C LEU A 94 -7.37 4.22 -3.54
N ILE A 95 -7.32 2.90 -3.48
CA ILE A 95 -6.04 2.16 -3.39
C ILE A 95 -5.20 2.42 -4.64
N GLY A 96 -5.80 2.39 -5.83
CA GLY A 96 -5.11 2.69 -7.09
C GLY A 96 -4.52 4.09 -7.13
N ALA A 97 -5.28 5.09 -6.72
CA ALA A 97 -4.80 6.47 -6.61
C ALA A 97 -3.65 6.58 -5.60
N GLY A 98 -3.81 5.97 -4.42
CA GLY A 98 -2.79 5.98 -3.38
C GLY A 98 -1.50 5.27 -3.80
N GLN A 99 -1.62 4.11 -4.45
CA GLN A 99 -0.47 3.36 -4.97
C GLN A 99 0.27 4.14 -6.06
N GLY A 100 -0.44 4.77 -6.99
CA GLY A 100 0.14 5.65 -8.00
C GLY A 100 0.96 6.79 -7.39
N MET A 101 0.46 7.40 -6.31
CA MET A 101 1.16 8.48 -5.60
C MET A 101 2.35 7.98 -4.77
N ALA A 102 2.32 6.75 -4.24
CA ALA A 102 3.29 6.28 -3.27
C ALA A 102 4.54 5.64 -3.89
N LEU A 103 4.42 4.89 -5.00
CA LEU A 103 5.51 4.06 -5.52
C LEU A 103 6.75 4.84 -5.93
N SER A 104 6.60 5.93 -6.68
CA SER A 104 7.72 6.75 -7.14
C SER A 104 8.42 7.47 -5.97
N PRO A 105 7.70 8.22 -5.10
CA PRO A 105 8.32 8.82 -3.91
C PRO A 105 8.99 7.81 -2.97
N LEU A 106 8.42 6.61 -2.84
CA LEU A 106 8.99 5.56 -2.00
C LEU A 106 10.33 5.05 -2.55
N THR A 107 10.45 4.96 -3.88
CA THR A 107 11.69 4.55 -4.53
C THR A 107 12.75 5.65 -4.44
N THR A 108 12.40 6.88 -4.77
CA THR A 108 13.33 8.02 -4.73
C THR A 108 13.82 8.32 -3.31
N SER A 109 12.95 8.17 -2.30
CA SER A 109 13.36 8.33 -0.90
C SER A 109 14.32 7.22 -0.44
N GLY A 110 14.21 6.02 -1.01
CA GLY A 110 15.08 4.89 -0.67
C GLY A 110 16.52 5.03 -1.17
N ILE A 111 16.75 5.84 -2.20
CA ILE A 111 18.10 6.11 -2.76
C ILE A 111 18.57 7.54 -2.50
N ALA A 112 17.79 8.34 -1.77
CA ALA A 112 18.13 9.72 -1.49
C ALA A 112 19.41 9.83 -0.64
N GLY A 113 20.34 10.71 -1.06
CA GLY A 113 21.59 10.95 -0.34
C GLY A 113 22.68 9.90 -0.56
N VAL A 114 22.48 8.93 -1.44
CA VAL A 114 23.48 7.94 -1.84
C VAL A 114 24.41 8.56 -2.88
N ALA A 115 25.73 8.32 -2.75
CA ALA A 115 26.70 8.77 -3.72
C ALA A 115 26.48 8.09 -5.09
N PRO A 116 26.74 8.77 -6.23
CA PRO A 116 26.48 8.22 -7.56
C PRO A 116 27.10 6.86 -7.83
N GLN A 117 28.31 6.60 -7.31
CA GLN A 117 29.01 5.35 -7.44
C GLN A 117 28.31 4.18 -6.71
N ASP A 118 27.55 4.46 -5.65
CA ASP A 118 26.84 3.48 -4.81
C ASP A 118 25.37 3.31 -5.20
N ALA A 119 24.88 4.06 -6.20
CA ALA A 119 23.47 4.06 -6.60
C ALA A 119 22.98 2.67 -7.03
N GLY A 120 23.85 1.87 -7.66
CA GLY A 120 23.55 0.48 -8.04
C GLY A 120 23.31 -0.42 -6.82
N ALA A 121 24.20 -0.35 -5.82
CA ALA A 121 24.06 -1.11 -4.58
C ALA A 121 22.81 -0.69 -3.80
N ALA A 122 22.54 0.62 -3.68
CA ALA A 122 21.34 1.14 -3.03
C ALA A 122 20.06 0.66 -3.72
N SER A 123 20.03 0.67 -5.05
CA SER A 123 18.90 0.14 -5.83
C SER A 123 18.71 -1.36 -5.59
N GLY A 124 19.78 -2.12 -5.47
CA GLY A 124 19.75 -3.53 -5.08
C GLY A 124 19.09 -3.75 -3.71
N VAL A 125 19.50 -2.99 -2.69
CA VAL A 125 18.90 -3.05 -1.34
C VAL A 125 17.41 -2.69 -1.38
N VAL A 126 17.05 -1.65 -2.15
CA VAL A 126 15.63 -1.26 -2.33
C VAL A 126 14.81 -2.38 -2.99
N ASN A 127 15.40 -3.10 -3.94
CA ASN A 127 14.74 -4.26 -4.57
C ASN A 127 14.64 -5.47 -3.64
N VAL A 128 15.66 -5.75 -2.85
CA VAL A 128 15.59 -6.79 -1.79
C VAL A 128 14.48 -6.47 -0.79
N ALA A 129 14.38 -5.22 -0.34
CA ALA A 129 13.29 -4.79 0.54
C ALA A 129 11.91 -4.95 -0.12
N HIS A 130 11.81 -4.78 -1.46
CA HIS A 130 10.60 -5.04 -2.24
C HIS A 130 10.20 -6.53 -2.16
N GLN A 131 11.12 -7.40 -2.46
CA GLN A 131 10.87 -8.86 -2.49
C GLN A 131 10.58 -9.42 -1.10
N LEU A 132 11.34 -8.98 -0.09
CA LEU A 132 11.08 -9.34 1.31
C LEU A 132 9.70 -8.84 1.77
N GLY A 133 9.33 -7.62 1.40
CA GLY A 133 8.01 -7.06 1.69
C GLY A 133 6.89 -7.93 1.13
N ASN A 134 7.01 -8.33 -0.14
CA ASN A 134 6.02 -9.17 -0.79
C ASN A 134 5.91 -10.56 -0.13
N SER A 135 7.02 -11.24 0.09
CA SER A 135 7.00 -12.61 0.62
C SER A 135 6.62 -12.68 2.10
N LEU A 136 7.28 -11.89 2.94
CA LEU A 136 7.01 -11.86 4.38
C LEU A 136 5.63 -11.26 4.68
N GLY A 137 5.27 -10.18 3.97
CA GLY A 137 3.98 -9.53 4.14
C GLY A 137 2.83 -10.47 3.82
N LEU A 138 2.89 -11.15 2.68
CA LEU A 138 1.86 -12.13 2.31
C LEU A 138 1.81 -13.28 3.33
N GLY A 139 2.96 -13.83 3.74
CA GLY A 139 3.02 -14.90 4.74
C GLY A 139 2.36 -14.51 6.06
N VAL A 140 2.64 -13.32 6.57
CA VAL A 140 2.01 -12.78 7.79
C VAL A 140 0.50 -12.64 7.61
N LEU A 141 0.06 -12.07 6.49
CA LEU A 141 -1.37 -11.85 6.24
C LEU A 141 -2.14 -13.17 6.08
N VAL A 142 -1.54 -14.19 5.44
CA VAL A 142 -2.12 -15.53 5.35
C VAL A 142 -2.23 -16.19 6.73
N ALA A 143 -1.19 -16.07 7.56
CA ALA A 143 -1.21 -16.59 8.93
C ALA A 143 -2.31 -15.91 9.77
N VAL A 144 -2.44 -14.58 9.67
CA VAL A 144 -3.49 -13.82 10.37
C VAL A 144 -4.89 -14.20 9.86
N ALA A 145 -5.07 -14.36 8.55
CA ALA A 145 -6.34 -14.80 7.96
C ALA A 145 -6.80 -16.18 8.43
N ALA A 146 -5.88 -17.04 8.87
CA ALA A 146 -6.20 -18.37 9.35
C ALA A 146 -6.74 -18.40 10.79
N VAL A 147 -6.58 -17.30 11.54
CA VAL A 147 -6.97 -17.22 12.96
C VAL A 147 -8.45 -16.85 13.11
N GLY A 148 -9.15 -17.46 14.05
CA GLY A 148 -10.44 -17.00 14.57
C GLY A 148 -11.68 -17.31 13.72
N ALA A 149 -11.59 -18.25 12.79
CA ALA A 149 -12.69 -18.59 11.87
C ALA A 149 -13.95 -19.24 12.54
N GLY A 150 -13.85 -19.68 13.79
CA GLY A 150 -14.97 -20.24 14.55
C GLY A 150 -15.75 -21.33 13.82
N ALA A 151 -17.07 -21.25 13.86
CA ALA A 151 -18.01 -22.17 13.20
C ALA A 151 -18.47 -21.70 11.81
N LEU A 152 -17.74 -20.72 11.19
CA LEU A 152 -18.08 -20.22 9.86
C LEU A 152 -17.64 -21.21 8.77
N ASP A 153 -18.48 -21.37 7.74
CA ASP A 153 -18.22 -22.27 6.62
C ASP A 153 -18.39 -21.59 5.25
N GLY A 154 -17.77 -22.19 4.23
CA GLY A 154 -17.96 -21.81 2.84
C GLY A 154 -17.58 -20.34 2.54
N ARG A 155 -18.51 -19.61 1.94
CA ARG A 155 -18.30 -18.20 1.49
C ARG A 155 -18.16 -17.23 2.65
N GLU A 156 -18.87 -17.47 3.73
CA GLU A 156 -18.83 -16.60 4.91
C GLU A 156 -17.47 -16.67 5.59
N LEU A 157 -16.95 -17.87 5.75
CA LEU A 157 -15.59 -18.11 6.24
C LEU A 157 -14.55 -17.39 5.36
N LEU A 158 -14.69 -17.50 4.04
CA LEU A 158 -13.75 -16.86 3.12
C LEU A 158 -13.82 -15.33 3.22
N ALA A 159 -15.03 -14.75 3.26
CA ALA A 159 -15.22 -13.32 3.43
C ALA A 159 -14.62 -12.83 4.76
N TYR A 160 -14.81 -13.56 5.85
CA TYR A 160 -14.21 -13.27 7.14
C TYR A 160 -12.66 -13.28 7.08
N ARG A 161 -12.07 -14.31 6.49
CA ARG A 161 -10.61 -14.43 6.33
C ARG A 161 -10.03 -13.27 5.50
N VAL A 162 -10.68 -12.93 4.41
CA VAL A 162 -10.30 -11.79 3.57
C VAL A 162 -10.37 -10.48 4.36
N GLY A 163 -11.48 -10.24 5.06
CA GLY A 163 -11.66 -9.04 5.90
C GLY A 163 -10.59 -8.92 6.97
N THR A 164 -10.26 -10.03 7.65
CA THR A 164 -9.22 -10.09 8.68
C THR A 164 -7.84 -9.80 8.11
N ALA A 165 -7.49 -10.41 6.96
CA ALA A 165 -6.23 -10.14 6.28
C ALA A 165 -6.09 -8.68 5.82
N LEU A 166 -7.15 -8.10 5.22
CA LEU A 166 -7.16 -6.70 4.79
C LEU A 166 -7.11 -5.73 5.97
N THR A 167 -7.71 -6.09 7.11
CA THR A 167 -7.58 -5.31 8.35
C THR A 167 -6.12 -5.31 8.85
N ALA A 168 -5.46 -6.46 8.85
CA ALA A 168 -4.03 -6.55 9.19
C ALA A 168 -3.16 -5.79 8.18
N GLY A 169 -3.47 -5.86 6.87
CA GLY A 169 -2.83 -5.05 5.84
C GLY A 169 -3.01 -3.53 6.08
N SER A 170 -4.19 -3.13 6.55
CA SER A 170 -4.46 -1.74 6.96
C SER A 170 -3.58 -1.32 8.15
N ALA A 171 -3.37 -2.19 9.13
CA ALA A 171 -2.47 -1.93 10.25
C ALA A 171 -1.01 -1.77 9.76
N MET A 172 -0.56 -2.57 8.79
CA MET A 172 0.76 -2.40 8.16
C MET A 172 0.89 -1.04 7.47
N LEU A 173 -0.15 -0.60 6.72
CA LEU A 173 -0.18 0.72 6.07
C LEU A 173 -0.20 1.87 7.09
N ALA A 174 -0.98 1.74 8.17
CA ALA A 174 -1.01 2.73 9.24
C ALA A 174 0.36 2.88 9.88
N PHE A 175 1.05 1.78 10.16
CA PHE A 175 2.40 1.80 10.71
C PHE A 175 3.41 2.40 9.74
N ALA A 176 3.32 2.07 8.44
CA ALA A 176 4.13 2.71 7.40
C ALA A 176 3.90 4.22 7.32
N LEU A 177 2.63 4.66 7.41
CA LEU A 177 2.27 6.08 7.42
C LEU A 177 2.84 6.81 8.64
N LEU A 178 2.79 6.20 9.83
CA LEU A 178 3.39 6.77 11.04
C LEU A 178 4.91 6.98 10.87
N ILE A 179 5.62 5.98 10.33
CA ILE A 179 7.05 6.08 10.03
C ILE A 179 7.33 7.23 9.06
N VAL A 180 6.55 7.33 7.97
CA VAL A 180 6.71 8.39 6.97
C VAL A 180 6.45 9.77 7.57
N CYS A 181 5.41 9.94 8.35
CA CYS A 181 5.11 11.20 9.03
C CYS A 181 6.18 11.59 10.03
N ALA A 182 6.71 10.64 10.79
CA ALA A 182 7.73 10.90 11.80
C ALA A 182 9.11 11.23 11.21
N LEU A 183 9.52 10.52 10.13
CA LEU A 183 10.89 10.59 9.62
C LEU A 183 11.04 11.45 8.36
N ILE A 184 10.00 11.54 7.52
CA ILE A 184 10.09 12.17 6.20
C ILE A 184 9.34 13.51 6.17
N VAL A 185 8.18 13.60 6.81
CA VAL A 185 7.34 14.83 6.76
C VAL A 185 7.78 15.85 7.80
N ARG A 186 8.28 15.44 8.95
CA ARG A 186 8.83 16.38 9.95
C ARG A 186 10.22 16.84 9.53
N PRO A 187 10.44 18.14 9.20
CA PRO A 187 11.78 18.63 8.88
C PRO A 187 12.66 18.49 10.12
N ARG A 188 13.85 17.95 9.94
CA ARG A 188 14.91 17.92 10.95
C ARG A 188 15.26 19.35 11.36
N LYS A 189 14.78 19.82 12.50
CA LYS A 189 15.21 21.08 13.15
C LYS A 189 16.71 21.09 13.53
N SER A 190 17.40 19.96 13.45
CA SER A 190 18.80 19.81 13.91
C SER A 190 19.85 20.30 12.91
N ALA A 191 19.57 20.45 11.64
CA ALA A 191 20.59 20.87 10.65
C ALA A 191 20.83 22.40 10.65
N GLN A 192 19.85 23.19 11.08
CA GLN A 192 20.01 24.65 11.14
C GLN A 192 20.76 25.14 12.38
N ALA A 193 20.74 24.39 13.47
CA ALA A 193 21.46 24.75 14.70
C ALA A 193 22.99 24.59 14.56
N VAL A 194 23.45 23.61 13.75
CA VAL A 194 24.89 23.41 13.51
C VAL A 194 25.46 24.43 12.53
N ALA A 195 24.66 24.87 11.54
CA ALA A 195 25.11 25.89 10.59
C ALA A 195 25.14 27.31 11.20
N SER A 196 24.32 27.58 12.21
CA SER A 196 24.34 28.88 12.95
C SER A 196 25.43 28.96 14.00
N GLY A 197 25.94 27.82 14.52
CA GLY A 197 27.03 27.79 15.48
C GLY A 197 28.46 27.83 14.89
N ALA A 198 28.59 27.67 13.56
CA ALA A 198 29.90 27.70 12.89
C ALA A 198 30.28 29.11 12.38
N ASN A 199 29.41 30.11 12.50
CA ASN A 199 29.63 31.48 12.10
C ASN A 199 29.66 32.50 13.28
N ALA A 200 29.83 32.00 14.50
CA ALA A 200 30.11 32.79 15.72
C ALA A 200 31.47 32.39 16.27
#